data_aeedc395e8b51081cb10b29e66f05201
#
_entry.id   aeedc395e8b51081cb10b29e66f05201
#
_cell.length_a   1.000
_cell.length_b   1.000
_cell.length_c   1.000
_cell.angle_alpha   90.00
_cell.angle_beta   90.00
_cell.angle_gamma   90.00
#
_symmetry.space_group_name_H-M   'P 1'
#
loop_
_entity.id
_entity.type
_entity.pdbx_description
1 polymer ?
#
loop_
_entity_poly.entity_id
_entity_poly.type
_entity_poly.pdbx_seq_one_letter_code
_entity_poly.pdbx_strand_id
1 'polypeptide(L)'
;MRKLLFGIIILITLITAFIAFMFYHEQSSGELVGRSVSLEWAKEAVGHGAGELLVTSIDRYGTGLGFDIELYQSLAEVVDVPVTAFGGAGNIQHFVDLFTKINVTGALVGVLLHNKVLTIKDIKKALYKSGVVVRQ
;
A
#
# COMPACT_ATOMS: atom_id res chain seq x y z
N MET A 1 49.07 -21.01 -17.37
CA MET A 1 47.72 -20.98 -17.95
C MET A 1 46.66 -21.63 -17.06
N ARG A 2 46.80 -22.91 -16.60
CA ARG A 2 45.75 -23.58 -15.78
C ARG A 2 45.44 -22.87 -14.45
N LYS A 3 46.39 -22.29 -13.73
CA LYS A 3 46.16 -21.55 -12.47
C LYS A 3 45.43 -20.24 -12.68
N LEU A 4 45.65 -19.56 -13.81
CA LEU A 4 44.98 -18.33 -14.18
C LEU A 4 43.50 -18.59 -14.53
N LEU A 5 43.26 -19.67 -15.28
CA LEU A 5 41.91 -20.10 -15.65
C LEU A 5 41.07 -20.49 -14.41
N PHE A 6 41.68 -21.15 -13.43
CA PHE A 6 41.04 -21.54 -12.18
C PHE A 6 40.67 -20.32 -11.33
N GLY A 7 41.57 -19.32 -11.27
CA GLY A 7 41.27 -18.04 -10.59
C GLY A 7 40.10 -17.27 -11.23
N ILE A 8 40.04 -17.26 -12.58
CA ILE A 8 38.93 -16.58 -13.31
C ILE A 8 37.60 -17.30 -13.07
N ILE A 9 37.58 -18.64 -13.05
CA ILE A 9 36.36 -19.41 -12.78
C ILE A 9 35.84 -19.14 -11.36
N ILE A 10 36.72 -19.13 -10.37
CA ILE A 10 36.36 -18.80 -8.96
C ILE A 10 35.80 -17.38 -8.87
N LEU A 11 36.40 -16.41 -9.54
CA LEU A 11 35.93 -15.04 -9.52
C LEU A 11 34.55 -14.91 -10.15
N ILE A 12 34.29 -15.57 -11.30
CA ILE A 12 33.01 -15.57 -11.97
C ILE A 12 31.95 -16.22 -11.08
N THR A 13 32.22 -17.34 -10.41
CA THR A 13 31.26 -18.00 -9.51
C THR A 13 30.95 -17.15 -8.28
N LEU A 14 31.92 -16.42 -7.74
CA LEU A 14 31.67 -15.48 -6.63
C LEU A 14 30.80 -14.28 -7.07
N ILE A 15 31.06 -13.73 -8.26
CA ILE A 15 30.26 -12.63 -8.80
C ILE A 15 28.84 -13.09 -9.08
N THR A 16 28.64 -14.26 -9.69
CA THR A 16 27.30 -14.79 -9.96
C THR A 16 26.55 -15.14 -8.68
N ALA A 17 27.23 -15.68 -7.66
CA ALA A 17 26.65 -15.92 -6.34
C ALA A 17 26.26 -14.62 -5.63
N PHE A 18 27.10 -13.57 -5.75
CA PHE A 18 26.81 -12.25 -5.19
C PHE A 18 25.64 -11.58 -5.89
N ILE A 19 25.59 -11.64 -7.23
CA ILE A 19 24.45 -11.12 -8.00
C ILE A 19 23.17 -11.89 -7.65
N ALA A 20 23.21 -13.22 -7.57
CA ALA A 20 22.07 -14.03 -7.16
C ALA A 20 21.62 -13.71 -5.72
N PHE A 21 22.55 -13.47 -4.80
CA PHE A 21 22.27 -13.03 -3.43
C PHE A 21 21.62 -11.64 -3.40
N MET A 22 22.12 -10.69 -4.19
CA MET A 22 21.53 -9.36 -4.33
C MET A 22 20.11 -9.43 -4.89
N PHE A 23 19.90 -10.21 -5.96
CA PHE A 23 18.55 -10.42 -6.52
C PHE A 23 17.63 -11.13 -5.52
N TYR A 24 18.10 -12.13 -4.80
CA TYR A 24 17.32 -12.82 -3.77
C TYR A 24 16.97 -11.89 -2.61
N HIS A 25 17.89 -11.04 -2.18
CA HIS A 25 17.68 -10.08 -1.11
C HIS A 25 16.69 -8.96 -1.53
N GLU A 26 16.77 -8.51 -2.79
CA GLU A 26 15.84 -7.52 -3.33
C GLU A 26 14.43 -8.11 -3.54
N GLN A 27 14.33 -9.38 -3.92
CA GLN A 27 13.07 -10.08 -4.05
C GLN A 27 12.46 -10.45 -2.69
N SER A 28 13.27 -10.73 -1.68
CA SER A 28 12.79 -10.98 -0.31
C SER A 28 12.36 -9.70 0.42
N SER A 29 12.91 -8.55 0.06
CA SER A 29 12.44 -7.26 0.57
C SER A 29 11.16 -6.75 -0.11
N GLY A 30 10.81 -7.33 -1.28
CA GLY A 30 9.52 -7.11 -1.98
C GLY A 30 8.48 -8.20 -1.69
N GLU A 31 8.84 -9.27 -0.98
CA GLU A 31 7.91 -10.33 -0.61
C GLU A 31 6.99 -9.83 0.48
N LEU A 32 5.74 -9.60 0.06
CA LEU A 32 4.54 -9.42 0.85
C LEU A 32 4.82 -9.32 2.36
N VAL A 33 5.11 -8.13 2.80
CA VAL A 33 5.03 -7.79 4.22
C VAL A 33 3.62 -8.16 4.63
N GLY A 34 3.46 -9.33 5.25
CA GLY A 34 2.16 -9.82 5.66
C GLY A 34 1.45 -8.76 6.50
N ARG A 35 0.14 -8.77 6.55
CA ARG A 35 -0.70 -7.78 7.26
C ARG A 35 -0.18 -7.44 8.66
N SER A 36 0.36 -8.43 9.40
CA SER A 36 0.97 -8.23 10.71
C SER A 36 2.21 -7.33 10.70
N VAL A 37 3.09 -7.48 9.70
CA VAL A 37 4.30 -6.66 9.57
C VAL A 37 3.95 -5.23 9.17
N SER A 38 2.89 -5.02 8.37
CA SER A 38 2.43 -3.67 8.03
C SER A 38 1.88 -2.90 9.24
N LEU A 39 1.26 -3.59 10.20
CA LEU A 39 0.76 -2.98 11.44
C LEU A 39 1.90 -2.61 12.40
N GLU A 40 2.91 -3.47 12.53
CA GLU A 40 4.13 -3.18 13.30
C GLU A 40 4.88 -1.98 12.73
N TRP A 41 5.04 -1.94 11.42
CA TRP A 41 5.64 -0.81 10.71
C TRP A 41 4.87 0.50 10.91
N ALA A 42 3.55 0.45 10.88
CA ALA A 42 2.71 1.62 11.13
C ALA A 42 2.92 2.18 12.55
N LYS A 43 2.98 1.31 13.57
CA LYS A 43 3.29 1.70 14.95
C LYS A 43 4.68 2.31 15.08
N GLU A 44 5.68 1.69 14.44
CA GLU A 44 7.05 2.18 14.46
C GLU A 44 7.16 3.56 13.79
N ALA A 45 6.55 3.75 12.61
CA ALA A 45 6.52 5.03 11.93
C ALA A 45 5.90 6.15 12.79
N VAL A 46 4.77 5.86 13.45
CA VAL A 46 4.14 6.80 14.39
C VAL A 46 5.04 7.06 15.59
N GLY A 47 5.70 6.03 16.14
CA GLY A 47 6.67 6.16 17.22
C GLY A 47 7.88 7.04 16.86
N HIS A 48 8.25 7.09 15.59
CA HIS A 48 9.27 7.98 15.04
C HIS A 48 8.74 9.38 14.66
N GLY A 49 7.47 9.67 14.91
CA GLY A 49 6.88 10.99 14.73
C GLY A 49 6.13 11.20 13.42
N ALA A 50 5.72 10.13 12.72
CA ALA A 50 4.83 10.28 11.57
C ALA A 50 3.49 10.87 12.01
N GLY A 51 3.09 12.01 11.41
CA GLY A 51 1.85 12.70 11.72
C GLY A 51 0.64 12.23 10.89
N GLU A 52 0.86 11.44 9.86
CA GLU A 52 -0.16 10.86 8.98
C GLU A 52 0.43 9.62 8.29
N LEU A 53 -0.41 8.63 8.00
CA LEU A 53 -0.03 7.45 7.23
C LEU A 53 -0.82 7.38 5.92
N LEU A 54 -0.12 7.31 4.79
CA LEU A 54 -0.69 6.90 3.52
C LEU A 54 -0.40 5.41 3.31
N VAL A 55 -1.44 4.59 3.35
CA VAL A 55 -1.31 3.15 3.28
C VAL A 55 -1.91 2.60 1.99
N THR A 56 -1.10 1.84 1.25
CA THR A 56 -1.52 1.18 0.01
C THR A 56 -1.75 -0.32 0.28
N SER A 57 -2.97 -0.80 0.04
CA SER A 57 -3.20 -2.24 -0.02
C SER A 57 -2.69 -2.78 -1.36
N ILE A 58 -1.60 -3.54 -1.33
CA ILE A 58 -1.01 -4.16 -2.52
C ILE A 58 -1.97 -5.18 -3.12
N ASP A 59 -2.66 -5.96 -2.29
CA ASP A 59 -3.62 -6.98 -2.71
C ASP A 59 -4.84 -6.38 -3.43
N ARG A 60 -5.19 -5.13 -3.12
CA ARG A 60 -6.33 -4.43 -3.73
C ARG A 60 -5.92 -3.46 -4.82
N TYR A 61 -4.63 -3.11 -4.92
CA TYR A 61 -4.16 -2.14 -5.90
C TYR A 61 -4.48 -2.57 -7.34
N GLY A 62 -5.17 -1.70 -8.08
CA GLY A 62 -5.56 -1.93 -9.49
C GLY A 62 -6.71 -2.92 -9.71
N THR A 63 -7.22 -3.60 -8.68
CA THR A 63 -8.26 -4.64 -8.84
C THR A 63 -9.66 -4.08 -9.10
N GLY A 64 -9.97 -2.87 -8.61
CA GLY A 64 -11.31 -2.30 -8.66
C GLY A 64 -12.36 -3.01 -7.77
N LEU A 65 -11.93 -3.94 -6.90
CA LEU A 65 -12.81 -4.77 -6.06
C LEU A 65 -13.21 -4.15 -4.71
N GLY A 66 -12.80 -2.91 -4.46
CA GLY A 66 -13.01 -2.19 -3.21
C GLY A 66 -11.76 -2.09 -2.36
N PHE A 67 -11.78 -1.11 -1.44
CA PHE A 67 -10.70 -0.93 -0.47
C PHE A 67 -10.58 -2.14 0.46
N ASP A 68 -9.39 -2.35 1.01
CA ASP A 68 -9.12 -3.40 1.99
C ASP A 68 -9.63 -2.99 3.38
N ILE A 69 -10.93 -3.19 3.58
CA ILE A 69 -11.63 -2.77 4.81
C ILE A 69 -10.96 -3.37 6.07
N GLU A 70 -10.55 -4.64 6.00
CA GLU A 70 -9.95 -5.34 7.15
C GLU A 70 -8.57 -4.77 7.49
N LEU A 71 -7.75 -4.41 6.49
CA LEU A 71 -6.46 -3.78 6.70
C LEU A 71 -6.62 -2.43 7.40
N TYR A 72 -7.50 -1.56 6.87
CA TYR A 72 -7.69 -0.21 7.42
C TYR A 72 -8.36 -0.22 8.78
N GLN A 73 -9.24 -1.20 9.05
CA GLN A 73 -9.81 -1.41 10.37
C GLN A 73 -8.72 -1.77 11.38
N SER A 74 -7.87 -2.73 11.04
CA SER A 74 -6.74 -3.14 11.89
C SER A 74 -5.75 -1.98 12.14
N LEU A 75 -5.51 -1.13 11.14
CA LEU A 75 -4.69 0.07 11.31
C LEU A 75 -5.33 1.07 12.27
N ALA A 76 -6.61 1.34 12.12
CA ALA A 76 -7.34 2.28 12.99
C ALA A 76 -7.37 1.84 14.48
N GLU A 77 -7.18 0.55 14.75
CA GLU A 77 -7.08 0.01 16.12
C GLU A 77 -5.68 0.18 16.72
N VAL A 78 -4.64 0.40 15.94
CA VAL A 78 -3.25 0.37 16.41
C VAL A 78 -2.51 1.69 16.27
N VAL A 79 -3.06 2.69 15.54
CA VAL A 79 -2.46 4.02 15.39
C VAL A 79 -3.51 5.11 15.62
N ASP A 80 -3.08 6.21 16.24
CA ASP A 80 -3.94 7.37 16.54
C ASP A 80 -3.78 8.52 15.55
N VAL A 81 -2.92 8.36 14.55
CA VAL A 81 -2.71 9.38 13.52
C VAL A 81 -3.68 9.19 12.33
N PRO A 82 -3.96 10.27 11.59
CA PRO A 82 -4.74 10.19 10.35
C PRO A 82 -4.24 9.12 9.40
N VAL A 83 -5.17 8.33 8.82
CA VAL A 83 -4.86 7.30 7.83
C VAL A 83 -5.57 7.62 6.51
N THR A 84 -4.80 7.71 5.44
CA THR A 84 -5.30 7.83 4.07
C THR A 84 -5.19 6.49 3.36
N ALA A 85 -6.34 5.95 2.91
CA ALA A 85 -6.44 4.66 2.25
C ALA A 85 -6.17 4.75 0.74
N PHE A 86 -5.40 3.80 0.19
CA PHE A 86 -5.16 3.68 -1.24
C PHE A 86 -5.23 2.23 -1.72
N GLY A 87 -5.79 2.03 -2.91
CA GLY A 87 -5.88 0.73 -3.58
C GLY A 87 -7.28 0.11 -3.55
N GLY A 88 -7.74 -0.38 -4.69
CA GLY A 88 -8.95 -1.16 -4.83
C GLY A 88 -10.22 -0.37 -5.22
N ALA A 89 -10.22 0.95 -5.22
CA ALA A 89 -11.39 1.72 -5.63
C ALA A 89 -11.81 1.39 -7.07
N GLY A 90 -13.06 0.97 -7.27
CA GLY A 90 -13.64 0.62 -8.57
C GLY A 90 -14.94 1.36 -8.88
N ASN A 91 -15.66 1.85 -7.87
CA ASN A 91 -16.91 2.59 -8.02
C ASN A 91 -17.17 3.50 -6.80
N ILE A 92 -18.25 4.28 -6.86
CA ILE A 92 -18.63 5.23 -5.80
C ILE A 92 -18.92 4.52 -4.47
N GLN A 93 -19.59 3.36 -4.53
CA GLN A 93 -19.99 2.64 -3.32
C GLN A 93 -18.79 2.23 -2.47
N HIS A 94 -17.65 1.92 -3.09
CA HIS A 94 -16.42 1.57 -2.36
C HIS A 94 -15.94 2.71 -1.45
N PHE A 95 -16.09 3.96 -1.87
CA PHE A 95 -15.78 5.12 -1.01
C PHE A 95 -16.79 5.25 0.13
N VAL A 96 -18.09 5.07 -0.15
CA VAL A 96 -19.12 5.09 0.89
C VAL A 96 -18.84 4.01 1.93
N ASP A 97 -18.56 2.79 1.48
CA ASP A 97 -18.24 1.68 2.38
C ASP A 97 -17.00 1.95 3.24
N LEU A 98 -15.95 2.51 2.65
CA LEU A 98 -14.73 2.85 3.38
C LEU A 98 -15.02 3.85 4.51
N PHE A 99 -15.61 5.00 4.19
CA PHE A 99 -15.82 6.10 5.14
C PHE A 99 -16.96 5.87 6.13
N THR A 100 -17.88 4.93 5.86
CA THR A 100 -18.96 4.59 6.79
C THR A 100 -18.61 3.45 7.72
N LYS A 101 -17.73 2.54 7.30
CA LYS A 101 -17.35 1.36 8.09
C LYS A 101 -16.08 1.57 8.90
N ILE A 102 -15.18 2.44 8.43
CA ILE A 102 -13.85 2.61 9.01
C ILE A 102 -13.58 4.09 9.32
N ASN A 103 -12.87 4.33 10.41
CA ASN A 103 -12.42 5.67 10.79
C ASN A 103 -11.11 6.01 10.05
N VAL A 104 -11.20 6.22 8.73
CA VAL A 104 -10.10 6.79 7.94
C VAL A 104 -10.38 8.25 7.65
N THR A 105 -9.31 9.03 7.47
CA THR A 105 -9.40 10.49 7.26
C THR A 105 -9.34 10.87 5.78
N GLY A 106 -8.83 9.97 4.93
CA GLY A 106 -8.69 10.22 3.50
C GLY A 106 -8.75 8.96 2.66
N ALA A 107 -9.01 9.16 1.37
CA ALA A 107 -8.88 8.12 0.36
C ALA A 107 -8.21 8.69 -0.88
N LEU A 108 -7.16 8.03 -1.36
CA LEU A 108 -6.49 8.38 -2.60
C LEU A 108 -7.13 7.62 -3.75
N VAL A 109 -7.41 8.33 -4.84
CA VAL A 109 -7.96 7.75 -6.07
C VAL A 109 -7.22 8.29 -7.29
N GLY A 110 -6.81 7.41 -8.17
CA GLY A 110 -6.08 7.77 -9.39
C GLY A 110 -6.83 7.35 -10.66
N VAL A 111 -6.86 6.07 -10.95
CA VAL A 111 -7.32 5.49 -12.23
C VAL A 111 -8.75 5.90 -12.60
N LEU A 112 -9.67 5.92 -11.64
CA LEU A 112 -11.08 6.29 -11.90
C LEU A 112 -11.23 7.75 -12.36
N LEU A 113 -10.42 8.65 -11.80
CA LEU A 113 -10.42 10.06 -12.20
C LEU A 113 -9.69 10.25 -13.52
N HIS A 114 -8.54 9.59 -13.70
CA HIS A 114 -7.76 9.68 -14.93
C HIS A 114 -8.56 9.19 -16.14
N ASN A 115 -9.27 8.07 -15.99
CA ASN A 115 -10.13 7.50 -17.02
C ASN A 115 -11.51 8.19 -17.12
N LYS A 116 -11.75 9.25 -16.35
CA LYS A 116 -13.01 10.00 -16.33
C LYS A 116 -14.25 9.14 -16.02
N VAL A 117 -14.06 8.04 -15.30
CA VAL A 117 -15.15 7.16 -14.85
C VAL A 117 -15.96 7.83 -13.76
N LEU A 118 -15.28 8.54 -12.85
CA LEU A 118 -15.88 9.31 -11.75
C LEU A 118 -15.24 10.70 -11.66
N THR A 119 -15.94 11.62 -11.02
CA THR A 119 -15.37 12.91 -10.60
C THR A 119 -15.30 13.00 -9.09
N ILE A 120 -14.40 13.84 -8.57
CA ILE A 120 -14.34 14.14 -7.12
C ILE A 120 -15.70 14.65 -6.61
N LYS A 121 -16.42 15.43 -7.43
CA LYS A 121 -17.73 15.95 -7.09
C LYS A 121 -18.76 14.83 -6.88
N ASP A 122 -18.73 13.80 -7.72
CA ASP A 122 -19.64 12.65 -7.59
C ASP A 122 -19.36 11.86 -6.32
N ILE A 123 -18.09 11.62 -6.02
CA ILE A 123 -17.65 10.93 -4.79
C ILE A 123 -18.10 11.72 -3.56
N LYS A 124 -17.80 13.03 -3.50
CA LYS A 124 -18.20 13.90 -2.38
C LYS A 124 -19.69 13.95 -2.19
N LYS A 125 -20.46 14.03 -3.28
CA LYS A 125 -21.93 14.03 -3.24
C LYS A 125 -22.51 12.74 -2.66
N ALA A 126 -21.93 11.59 -3.02
CA ALA A 126 -22.33 10.29 -2.48
C ALA A 126 -22.00 10.17 -0.99
N LEU A 127 -20.78 10.56 -0.59
CA LEU A 127 -20.36 10.58 0.81
C LEU A 127 -21.27 11.46 1.67
N TYR A 128 -21.55 12.67 1.22
CA TYR A 128 -22.46 13.59 1.91
C TYR A 128 -23.87 13.00 2.10
N LYS A 129 -24.42 12.35 1.06
CA LYS A 129 -25.70 11.64 1.14
C LYS A 129 -25.71 10.49 2.14
N SER A 130 -24.56 9.89 2.37
CA SER A 130 -24.37 8.78 3.33
C SER A 130 -24.03 9.26 4.75
N GLY A 131 -24.13 10.58 5.01
CA GLY A 131 -23.88 11.17 6.32
C GLY A 131 -22.41 11.41 6.65
N VAL A 132 -21.50 11.20 5.70
CA VAL A 132 -20.06 11.46 5.88
C VAL A 132 -19.79 12.96 5.67
N VAL A 133 -19.12 13.58 6.67
CA VAL A 133 -18.74 14.98 6.56
C VAL A 133 -17.58 15.13 5.57
N VAL A 134 -17.79 15.87 4.51
CA VAL A 134 -16.79 16.13 3.47
C VAL A 134 -16.64 17.62 3.23
N ARG A 135 -15.39 18.06 3.01
CA ARG A 135 -15.12 19.43 2.59
C ARG A 135 -15.69 19.65 1.18
N GLN A 136 -16.56 20.64 1.05
CA GLN A 136 -17.14 21.06 -0.24
C GLN A 136 -16.18 21.93 -1.04
#